data_3f12f7ab1ade71dff9c0e8dae7584d6c
#
_entry.id   3f12f7ab1ade71dff9c0e8dae7584d6c
#
_cell.length_a   1.000
_cell.length_b   1.000
_cell.length_c   1.000
_cell.angle_alpha   90.00
_cell.angle_beta   90.00
_cell.angle_gamma   90.00
#
_symmetry.space_group_name_H-M   'P 1'
#
loop_
_entity.id
_entity.type
_entity.pdbx_description
1 polymer ?
#
loop_
_entity_poly.entity_id
_entity_poly.type
_entity_poly.pdbx_seq_one_letter_code
_entity_poly.pdbx_strand_id
1 'polypeptide(L)'
;MPRTARIKSVSGYYHIVARGIARQVLFEEDADYLFFLKILKKCKEEEQFKLLAFCLMENHFHLLVKIDNGMDRVMRRILTTYAKYYNTKYERIGYLFQDRYKSKVIERRSYLLSAMRYIHNNPLKAGLCSVDQYRWSSWKYYDGAEGMVDTDIVLNMLGGKRGFMEYSMYTEHDPDDGCFEFKEPSRISDTQAQEKIRELLHLESGTKLQELDRVKRNKALRTLKDGGLSIRQIERLTGITRGVVMKA
;
A
#
# COMPACT_ATOMS: atom_id res chain seq x y z
N MET A 1 -2.51 -14.52 -12.46
CA MET A 1 -3.03 -13.33 -13.16
C MET A 1 -1.89 -12.60 -13.80
N PRO A 2 -2.04 -12.07 -15.03
CA PRO A 2 -1.04 -11.18 -15.61
C PRO A 2 -0.87 -9.97 -14.68
N ARG A 3 0.37 -9.53 -14.48
CA ARG A 3 0.66 -8.37 -13.64
C ARG A 3 0.33 -7.11 -14.41
N THR A 4 -0.56 -6.28 -13.89
CA THR A 4 -0.85 -4.97 -14.47
C THR A 4 0.39 -4.06 -14.36
N ALA A 5 0.74 -3.38 -15.43
CA ALA A 5 1.78 -2.36 -15.41
C ALA A 5 1.37 -1.20 -14.49
N ARG A 6 2.35 -0.59 -13.81
CA ARG A 6 2.08 0.61 -13.01
C ARG A 6 1.82 1.81 -13.89
N ILE A 7 0.90 2.66 -13.48
CA ILE A 7 0.64 3.92 -14.14
C ILE A 7 1.84 4.84 -13.87
N LYS A 8 2.37 5.45 -14.92
CA LYS A 8 3.40 6.49 -14.81
C LYS A 8 2.72 7.83 -14.50
N SER A 9 3.26 8.56 -13.53
CA SER A 9 2.85 9.94 -13.27
C SER A 9 3.47 10.88 -14.30
N VAL A 10 2.68 11.85 -14.77
CA VAL A 10 3.15 12.96 -15.61
C VAL A 10 3.87 13.99 -14.74
N SER A 11 3.39 14.22 -13.52
CA SER A 11 4.00 15.16 -12.57
C SER A 11 5.26 14.59 -11.88
N GLY A 12 5.47 13.28 -11.96
CA GLY A 12 6.54 12.55 -11.25
C GLY A 12 6.24 12.28 -9.77
N TYR A 13 5.10 12.72 -9.22
CA TYR A 13 4.78 12.50 -7.81
C TYR A 13 4.06 11.15 -7.59
N TYR A 14 4.48 10.45 -6.53
CA TYR A 14 3.92 9.16 -6.16
C TYR A 14 3.77 9.02 -4.64
N HIS A 15 2.63 8.51 -4.22
CA HIS A 15 2.47 7.91 -2.89
C HIS A 15 2.76 6.42 -2.99
N ILE A 16 3.74 5.95 -2.23
CA ILE A 16 4.25 4.57 -2.25
C ILE A 16 3.99 3.91 -0.90
N VAL A 17 3.55 2.65 -0.93
CA VAL A 17 3.35 1.83 0.27
C VAL A 17 3.92 0.44 0.06
N ALA A 18 4.61 -0.08 1.07
CA ALA A 18 4.95 -1.50 1.15
C ALA A 18 4.65 -2.04 2.55
N ARG A 19 4.23 -3.29 2.63
CA ARG A 19 3.79 -3.94 3.86
C ARG A 19 4.47 -5.29 4.03
N GLY A 20 4.68 -5.69 5.29
CA GLY A 20 5.16 -7.01 5.66
C GLY A 20 4.18 -8.11 5.26
N ILE A 21 4.72 -9.29 4.92
CA ILE A 21 3.90 -10.46 4.57
C ILE A 21 3.02 -10.85 5.77
N ALA A 22 1.76 -11.17 5.52
CA ALA A 22 0.79 -11.51 6.58
C ALA A 22 0.71 -10.46 7.71
N ARG A 23 0.96 -9.17 7.39
CA ARG A 23 1.07 -8.03 8.33
C ARG A 23 2.21 -8.17 9.35
N GLN A 24 3.21 -8.96 9.03
CA GLN A 24 4.39 -9.11 9.85
C GLN A 24 5.04 -7.77 10.12
N VAL A 25 5.61 -7.63 11.32
CA VAL A 25 6.45 -6.51 11.73
C VAL A 25 7.63 -6.37 10.78
N LEU A 26 7.87 -5.14 10.34
CA LEU A 26 9.01 -4.75 9.53
C LEU A 26 10.10 -4.08 10.38
N PHE A 27 9.71 -3.45 11.48
CA PHE A 27 10.58 -2.69 12.35
C PHE A 27 10.36 -3.16 13.79
N GLU A 28 11.20 -4.07 14.27
CA GLU A 28 11.11 -4.66 15.62
C GLU A 28 11.69 -3.71 16.68
N GLU A 29 12.73 -2.97 16.30
CA GLU A 29 13.43 -2.04 17.20
C GLU A 29 13.94 -0.79 16.47
N ASP A 30 14.36 0.22 17.22
CA ASP A 30 14.86 1.50 16.69
C ASP A 30 15.96 1.34 15.62
N ALA A 31 16.84 0.36 15.77
CA ALA A 31 17.90 0.10 14.81
C ALA A 31 17.38 -0.25 13.41
N ASP A 32 16.21 -0.89 13.32
CA ASP A 32 15.60 -1.25 12.04
C ASP A 32 15.09 -0.02 11.31
N TYR A 33 14.41 0.89 12.03
CA TYR A 33 13.97 2.18 11.49
C TYR A 33 15.17 3.00 11.00
N LEU A 34 16.19 3.10 11.81
CA LEU A 34 17.42 3.86 11.47
C LEU A 34 18.10 3.26 10.24
N PHE A 35 18.19 1.94 10.15
CA PHE A 35 18.77 1.28 8.99
C PHE A 35 17.96 1.51 7.73
N PHE A 36 16.63 1.44 7.81
CA PHE A 36 15.75 1.76 6.68
C PHE A 36 15.94 3.21 6.21
N LEU A 37 15.97 4.16 7.13
CA LEU A 37 16.20 5.57 6.84
C LEU A 37 17.59 5.81 6.20
N LYS A 38 18.61 5.08 6.63
CA LYS A 38 19.95 5.10 6.03
C LYS A 38 19.92 4.63 4.57
N ILE A 39 19.24 3.51 4.28
CA ILE A 39 19.05 3.03 2.90
C ILE A 39 18.32 4.06 2.07
N LEU A 40 17.23 4.61 2.60
CA LEU A 40 16.40 5.59 1.91
C LEU A 40 17.19 6.85 1.55
N LYS A 41 17.97 7.38 2.51
CA LYS A 41 18.86 8.54 2.30
C LYS A 41 19.89 8.24 1.21
N LYS A 42 20.59 7.12 1.32
CA LYS A 42 21.60 6.71 0.32
C LYS A 42 21.00 6.57 -1.08
N CYS A 43 19.84 5.91 -1.19
CA CYS A 43 19.15 5.77 -2.49
C CYS A 43 18.70 7.12 -3.04
N LYS A 44 18.21 8.04 -2.17
CA LYS A 44 17.84 9.40 -2.58
C LYS A 44 19.02 10.15 -3.19
N GLU A 45 20.17 10.10 -2.55
CA GLU A 45 21.40 10.78 -2.99
C GLU A 45 21.92 10.21 -4.33
N GLU A 46 21.92 8.90 -4.49
CA GLU A 46 22.45 8.23 -5.68
C GLU A 46 21.51 8.31 -6.89
N GLU A 47 20.21 8.23 -6.67
CA GLU A 47 19.20 8.21 -7.73
C GLU A 47 18.52 9.58 -7.94
N GLN A 48 18.94 10.61 -7.18
CA GLN A 48 18.56 12.02 -7.33
C GLN A 48 17.04 12.26 -7.35
N PHE A 49 16.26 11.54 -6.54
CA PHE A 49 14.84 11.79 -6.36
C PHE A 49 14.57 12.69 -5.15
N LYS A 50 13.39 13.34 -5.11
CA LYS A 50 12.94 14.11 -3.95
C LYS A 50 12.05 13.27 -3.04
N LEU A 51 12.32 13.33 -1.74
CA LEU A 51 11.51 12.72 -0.69
C LEU A 51 10.74 13.81 0.03
N LEU A 52 9.42 13.86 -0.15
CA LEU A 52 8.59 14.89 0.44
C LEU A 52 8.05 14.48 1.82
N ALA A 53 7.58 13.23 1.95
CA ALA A 53 7.11 12.74 3.24
C ALA A 53 7.38 11.25 3.40
N PHE A 54 7.45 10.81 4.64
CA PHE A 54 7.43 9.40 5.01
C PHE A 54 6.77 9.18 6.36
N CYS A 55 6.27 7.97 6.56
CA CYS A 55 5.86 7.44 7.86
C CYS A 55 6.18 5.95 7.87
N LEU A 56 7.00 5.53 8.84
CA LEU A 56 7.39 4.14 9.04
C LEU A 56 6.57 3.56 10.19
N MET A 57 5.53 2.80 9.86
CA MET A 57 4.70 2.09 10.82
C MET A 57 5.29 0.71 11.08
N GLU A 58 5.00 0.11 12.21
CA GLU A 58 5.55 -1.19 12.63
C GLU A 58 5.57 -2.26 11.52
N ASN A 59 4.50 -2.40 10.74
CA ASN A 59 4.34 -3.45 9.74
C ASN A 59 4.20 -2.95 8.29
N HIS A 60 4.32 -1.67 8.04
CA HIS A 60 4.29 -1.05 6.72
C HIS A 60 4.92 0.33 6.74
N PHE A 61 5.18 0.88 5.56
CA PHE A 61 5.62 2.26 5.46
C PHE A 61 4.97 2.98 4.29
N HIS A 62 4.92 4.30 4.42
CA HIS A 62 4.46 5.23 3.40
C HIS A 62 5.59 6.15 3.00
N LEU A 63 5.73 6.40 1.68
CA LEU A 63 6.65 7.42 1.13
C LEU A 63 5.87 8.31 0.16
N LEU A 64 6.12 9.61 0.22
CA LEU A 64 5.71 10.58 -0.78
C LEU A 64 6.97 11.07 -1.50
N VAL A 65 7.08 10.77 -2.78
CA VAL A 65 8.30 11.03 -3.55
C VAL A 65 8.00 11.73 -4.86
N LYS A 66 8.99 12.48 -5.37
CA LYS A 66 9.02 12.92 -6.75
C LYS A 66 10.16 12.22 -7.47
N ILE A 67 9.81 11.36 -8.41
CA ILE A 67 10.73 10.56 -9.22
C ILE A 67 10.27 10.64 -10.67
N ASP A 68 11.09 11.21 -11.54
CA ASP A 68 10.75 11.33 -12.96
C ASP A 68 10.97 10.00 -13.70
N ASN A 69 12.02 9.27 -13.35
CA ASN A 69 12.35 7.98 -13.95
C ASN A 69 12.95 7.00 -12.92
N GLY A 70 12.87 5.70 -13.22
CA GLY A 70 13.60 4.68 -12.45
C GLY A 70 12.97 4.28 -11.12
N MET A 71 11.73 4.65 -10.82
CA MET A 71 11.05 4.31 -9.57
C MET A 71 11.13 2.81 -9.23
N ASP A 72 10.97 1.92 -10.22
CA ASP A 72 11.08 0.48 -9.99
C ASP A 72 12.48 0.04 -9.54
N ARG A 73 13.53 0.68 -10.07
CA ARG A 73 14.93 0.43 -9.69
C ARG A 73 15.17 0.89 -8.25
N VAL A 74 14.76 2.12 -7.94
CA VAL A 74 14.88 2.71 -6.60
C VAL A 74 14.19 1.83 -5.57
N MET A 75 12.91 1.53 -5.78
CA MET A 75 12.13 0.75 -4.83
C MET A 75 12.63 -0.69 -4.69
N ARG A 76 13.03 -1.33 -5.79
CA ARG A 76 13.64 -2.66 -5.72
C ARG A 76 14.88 -2.65 -4.84
N ARG A 77 15.76 -1.66 -5.02
CA ARG A 77 16.99 -1.53 -4.25
C ARG A 77 16.69 -1.34 -2.75
N ILE A 78 15.79 -0.42 -2.41
CA ILE A 78 15.39 -0.18 -1.00
C ILE A 78 14.84 -1.47 -0.38
N LEU A 79 13.85 -2.07 -1.01
CA LEU A 79 13.16 -3.24 -0.46
C LEU A 79 14.07 -4.46 -0.35
N THR A 80 14.91 -4.72 -1.38
CA THR A 80 15.81 -5.88 -1.37
C THR A 80 16.92 -5.70 -0.33
N THR A 81 17.49 -4.50 -0.21
CA THR A 81 18.54 -4.22 0.77
C THR A 81 18.00 -4.35 2.19
N TYR A 82 16.80 -3.81 2.45
CA TYR A 82 16.18 -3.91 3.75
C TYR A 82 15.79 -5.36 4.09
N ALA A 83 15.18 -6.09 3.15
CA ALA A 83 14.82 -7.49 3.35
C ALA A 83 16.04 -8.38 3.66
N LYS A 84 17.17 -8.14 2.98
CA LYS A 84 18.42 -8.85 3.28
C LYS A 84 18.90 -8.55 4.70
N TYR A 85 18.93 -7.29 5.09
CA TYR A 85 19.31 -6.89 6.46
C TYR A 85 18.42 -7.56 7.51
N TYR A 86 17.09 -7.42 7.35
CA TYR A 86 16.10 -7.96 8.28
C TYR A 86 16.22 -9.48 8.41
N ASN A 87 16.27 -10.20 7.27
CA ASN A 87 16.36 -11.66 7.26
C ASN A 87 17.68 -12.15 7.89
N THR A 88 18.80 -11.45 7.65
CA THR A 88 20.10 -11.78 8.28
C THR A 88 20.05 -11.54 9.79
N LYS A 89 19.51 -10.38 10.22
CA LYS A 89 19.47 -10.00 11.64
C LYS A 89 18.57 -10.92 12.47
N TYR A 90 17.43 -11.32 11.91
CA TYR A 90 16.41 -12.11 12.60
C TYR A 90 16.40 -13.60 12.17
N GLU A 91 17.49 -14.06 11.53
CA GLU A 91 17.68 -15.46 11.10
C GLU A 91 16.50 -16.04 10.33
N ARG A 92 15.90 -15.22 9.41
CA ARG A 92 14.71 -15.58 8.67
C ARG A 92 15.00 -15.97 7.24
N ILE A 93 14.13 -16.86 6.73
CA ILE A 93 14.14 -17.31 5.34
C ILE A 93 12.81 -16.90 4.69
N GLY A 94 12.87 -16.46 3.42
CA GLY A 94 11.69 -16.16 2.63
C GLY A 94 11.44 -14.65 2.43
N TYR A 95 10.25 -14.34 1.92
CA TYR A 95 9.88 -12.97 1.60
C TYR A 95 9.52 -12.17 2.86
N LEU A 96 10.08 -10.96 2.98
CA LEU A 96 9.72 -10.01 4.03
C LEU A 96 8.46 -9.22 3.65
N PHE A 97 8.39 -8.75 2.41
CA PHE A 97 7.26 -7.97 1.93
C PHE A 97 6.19 -8.83 1.28
N GLN A 98 4.91 -8.48 1.53
CA GLN A 98 3.74 -9.24 1.08
C GLN A 98 3.64 -9.35 -0.44
N ASP A 99 3.99 -8.27 -1.16
CA ASP A 99 3.98 -8.16 -2.62
C ASP A 99 4.97 -7.06 -3.04
N ARG A 100 4.98 -6.73 -4.31
CA ARG A 100 5.64 -5.50 -4.77
C ARG A 100 5.00 -4.30 -4.05
N TYR A 101 5.78 -3.22 -3.88
CA TYR A 101 5.23 -1.97 -3.39
C TYR A 101 4.02 -1.53 -4.24
N LYS A 102 3.06 -0.89 -3.61
CA LYS A 102 1.93 -0.22 -4.27
C LYS A 102 2.29 1.24 -4.49
N SER A 103 1.84 1.82 -5.60
CA SER A 103 2.05 3.23 -5.89
C SER A 103 0.78 3.85 -6.46
N LYS A 104 0.46 5.07 -6.01
CA LYS A 104 -0.58 5.93 -6.58
C LYS A 104 0.06 7.16 -7.16
N VAL A 105 -0.33 7.54 -8.36
CA VAL A 105 0.10 8.76 -9.02
C VAL A 105 -0.60 9.96 -8.40
N ILE A 106 0.10 11.09 -8.30
CA ILE A 106 -0.41 12.33 -7.75
C ILE A 106 -0.21 13.43 -8.80
N GLU A 107 -1.30 13.87 -9.43
CA GLU A 107 -1.25 14.82 -10.54
C GLU A 107 -1.74 16.23 -10.14
N ARG A 108 -2.39 16.38 -9.00
CA ARG A 108 -2.95 17.65 -8.52
C ARG A 108 -2.24 18.12 -7.26
N ARG A 109 -2.04 19.45 -7.14
CA ARG A 109 -1.42 20.06 -5.93
C ARG A 109 -2.22 19.79 -4.65
N SER A 110 -3.54 19.94 -4.70
CA SER A 110 -4.40 19.62 -3.56
C SER A 110 -4.19 18.17 -3.12
N TYR A 111 -4.16 17.24 -4.06
CA TYR A 111 -3.95 15.82 -3.79
C TYR A 111 -2.55 15.50 -3.21
N LEU A 112 -1.53 16.30 -3.56
CA LEU A 112 -0.20 16.19 -2.97
C LEU A 112 -0.20 16.55 -1.48
N LEU A 113 -0.88 17.63 -1.12
CA LEU A 113 -1.02 18.09 0.27
C LEU A 113 -1.85 17.10 1.10
N SER A 114 -2.97 16.62 0.55
CA SER A 114 -3.79 15.60 1.20
C SER A 114 -2.99 14.29 1.40
N ALA A 115 -2.18 13.88 0.42
CA ALA A 115 -1.32 12.70 0.57
C ALA A 115 -0.27 12.87 1.67
N MET A 116 0.36 14.03 1.75
CA MET A 116 1.31 14.34 2.83
C MET A 116 0.63 14.27 4.19
N ARG A 117 -0.51 14.95 4.37
CA ARG A 117 -1.27 14.94 5.63
C ARG A 117 -1.73 13.51 5.98
N TYR A 118 -2.23 12.76 5.02
CA TYR A 118 -2.58 11.36 5.20
C TYR A 118 -1.40 10.53 5.73
N ILE A 119 -0.20 10.71 5.15
CA ILE A 119 1.00 9.98 5.56
C ILE A 119 1.39 10.34 6.99
N HIS A 120 1.37 11.61 7.35
CA HIS A 120 1.70 12.04 8.71
C HIS A 120 0.64 11.63 9.74
N ASN A 121 -0.63 11.51 9.35
CA ASN A 121 -1.72 11.10 10.23
C ASN A 121 -1.83 9.58 10.45
N ASN A 122 -0.99 8.75 9.79
CA ASN A 122 -1.05 7.30 9.98
C ASN A 122 -0.90 6.86 11.45
N PRO A 123 0.02 7.42 12.26
CA PRO A 123 0.12 7.07 13.68
C PRO A 123 -1.13 7.44 14.49
N LEU A 124 -1.70 8.62 14.22
CA LEU A 124 -2.94 9.08 14.87
C LEU A 124 -4.12 8.15 14.51
N LYS A 125 -4.28 7.81 13.22
CA LYS A 125 -5.31 6.86 12.75
C LYS A 125 -5.14 5.45 13.33
N ALA A 126 -3.91 5.07 13.65
CA ALA A 126 -3.60 3.81 14.32
C ALA A 126 -3.76 3.88 15.86
N GLY A 127 -4.12 5.04 16.42
CA GLY A 127 -4.29 5.22 17.86
C GLY A 127 -2.98 5.21 18.65
N LEU A 128 -1.83 5.45 18.01
CA LEU A 128 -0.52 5.38 18.66
C LEU A 128 -0.17 6.66 19.40
N CYS A 129 -0.19 7.80 18.72
CA CYS A 129 0.12 9.12 19.28
C CYS A 129 -0.29 10.23 18.30
N SER A 130 -0.14 11.49 18.72
CA SER A 130 -0.33 12.65 17.84
C SER A 130 0.73 12.70 16.74
N VAL A 131 0.45 13.45 15.66
CA VAL A 131 1.28 13.50 14.45
C VAL A 131 2.68 14.07 14.68
N ASP A 132 2.80 15.01 15.61
CA ASP A 132 4.03 15.68 16.02
C ASP A 132 4.91 14.82 16.95
N GLN A 133 4.32 13.89 17.67
CA GLN A 133 5.02 13.01 18.61
C GLN A 133 5.59 11.74 17.97
N TYR A 134 5.11 11.39 16.79
CA TYR A 134 5.57 10.15 16.15
C TYR A 134 6.98 10.27 15.58
N ARG A 135 7.94 9.64 16.26
CA ARG A 135 9.37 9.72 15.97
C ARG A 135 9.75 9.27 14.55
N TRP A 136 9.03 8.31 13.98
CA TRP A 136 9.36 7.65 12.72
C TRP A 136 8.59 8.21 11.52
N SER A 137 8.20 9.48 11.63
CA SER A 137 7.61 10.24 10.52
C SER A 137 8.51 11.40 10.09
N SER A 138 8.21 11.91 8.90
CA SER A 138 8.90 13.10 8.36
C SER A 138 8.35 14.42 8.89
N TRP A 139 7.35 14.43 9.74
CA TRP A 139 6.69 15.64 10.23
C TRP A 139 7.68 16.63 10.86
N LYS A 140 8.63 16.12 11.67
CA LYS A 140 9.65 16.93 12.34
C LYS A 140 10.52 17.78 11.41
N TYR A 141 10.72 17.36 10.15
CA TYR A 141 11.50 18.14 9.18
C TYR A 141 10.75 19.40 8.73
N TYR A 142 9.44 19.37 8.77
CA TYR A 142 8.59 20.53 8.52
C TYR A 142 8.52 21.47 9.73
N ASP A 143 8.85 20.97 10.93
CA ASP A 143 8.99 21.77 12.15
C ASP A 143 10.38 22.40 12.30
N GLY A 144 11.29 22.15 11.39
CA GLY A 144 12.61 22.79 11.34
C GLY A 144 13.78 21.86 11.64
N ALA A 145 13.57 20.55 11.81
CA ALA A 145 14.67 19.60 11.86
C ALA A 145 15.36 19.53 10.50
N GLU A 146 16.69 19.53 10.49
CA GLU A 146 17.46 19.31 9.28
C GLU A 146 17.51 17.80 8.93
N GLY A 147 17.56 17.49 7.62
CA GLY A 147 17.66 16.10 7.19
C GLY A 147 17.39 15.85 5.72
N MET A 148 16.92 14.63 5.42
CA MET A 148 16.81 14.14 4.04
C MET A 148 15.50 14.48 3.33
N VAL A 149 14.58 15.21 3.98
CA VAL A 149 13.26 15.52 3.41
C VAL A 149 13.31 16.84 2.67
N ASP A 150 12.78 16.87 1.45
CA ASP A 150 12.70 18.07 0.60
C ASP A 150 11.40 18.81 0.95
N THR A 151 11.45 19.67 1.96
CA THR A 151 10.28 20.36 2.53
C THR A 151 9.82 21.56 1.71
N ASP A 152 10.73 22.19 0.95
CA ASP A 152 10.49 23.45 0.25
C ASP A 152 9.25 23.44 -0.65
N ILE A 153 9.03 22.33 -1.37
CA ILE A 153 7.90 22.20 -2.29
C ILE A 153 6.57 22.37 -1.54
N VAL A 154 6.44 21.68 -0.41
CA VAL A 154 5.21 21.72 0.40
C VAL A 154 5.09 23.03 1.18
N LEU A 155 6.19 23.48 1.78
CA LEU A 155 6.20 24.75 2.52
C LEU A 155 5.85 25.93 1.62
N ASN A 156 6.37 25.98 0.39
CA ASN A 156 6.00 27.02 -0.58
C ASN A 156 4.52 26.96 -0.97
N MET A 157 3.90 25.78 -0.99
CA MET A 157 2.46 25.63 -1.27
C MET A 157 1.58 26.12 -0.13
N LEU A 158 2.07 26.01 1.10
CA LEU A 158 1.31 26.32 2.32
C LEU A 158 1.67 27.68 2.94
N GLY A 159 2.55 28.47 2.30
CA GLY A 159 2.96 29.76 2.84
C GLY A 159 3.94 29.65 4.02
N GLY A 160 4.74 28.58 4.05
CA GLY A 160 5.78 28.35 5.03
C GLY A 160 5.36 27.46 6.20
N LYS A 161 6.20 27.43 7.24
CA LYS A 161 6.04 26.56 8.40
C LYS A 161 4.70 26.77 9.12
N ARG A 162 4.27 28.04 9.29
CA ARG A 162 3.00 28.33 9.96
C ARG A 162 1.81 27.72 9.23
N GLY A 163 1.73 27.89 7.91
CA GLY A 163 0.66 27.31 7.09
C GLY A 163 0.72 25.77 7.09
N PHE A 164 1.93 25.17 7.16
CA PHE A 164 2.06 23.72 7.33
C PHE A 164 1.48 23.25 8.67
N MET A 165 1.77 23.95 9.78
CA MET A 165 1.24 23.60 11.10
C MET A 165 -0.29 23.67 11.13
N GLU A 166 -0.85 24.79 10.64
CA GLU A 166 -2.30 24.97 10.54
C GLU A 166 -2.94 23.86 9.68
N TYR A 167 -2.36 23.55 8.53
CA TYR A 167 -2.85 22.50 7.62
C TYR A 167 -2.74 21.09 8.22
N SER A 168 -1.64 20.77 8.94
CA SER A 168 -1.38 19.45 9.52
C SER A 168 -2.28 19.15 10.71
N MET A 169 -2.61 20.19 11.50
CA MET A 169 -3.45 20.07 12.71
C MET A 169 -4.95 20.08 12.38
N TYR A 170 -5.31 20.39 11.14
CA TYR A 170 -6.71 20.42 10.72
C TYR A 170 -7.30 19.02 10.70
N THR A 171 -8.31 18.78 11.53
CA THR A 171 -8.88 17.45 11.80
C THR A 171 -10.16 17.15 11.03
N GLU A 172 -10.69 18.10 10.24
CA GLU A 172 -11.86 17.81 9.41
C GLU A 172 -11.56 16.75 8.35
N HIS A 173 -12.59 16.00 8.00
CA HIS A 173 -12.50 14.89 7.06
C HIS A 173 -12.02 15.38 5.70
N ASP A 174 -10.82 14.93 5.29
CA ASP A 174 -10.33 15.20 3.94
C ASP A 174 -11.09 14.30 2.97
N PRO A 175 -11.83 14.86 1.98
CA PRO A 175 -12.55 14.05 1.00
C PRO A 175 -11.66 13.03 0.27
N ASP A 176 -10.37 13.32 0.20
CA ASP A 176 -9.38 12.47 -0.47
C ASP A 176 -8.78 11.38 0.43
N ASP A 177 -9.05 11.38 1.74
CA ASP A 177 -8.45 10.43 2.70
C ASP A 177 -8.70 8.96 2.30
N GLY A 178 -9.91 8.62 1.87
CA GLY A 178 -10.25 7.29 1.38
C GLY A 178 -9.50 6.88 0.11
N CYS A 179 -9.04 7.85 -0.68
CA CYS A 179 -8.28 7.61 -1.89
C CYS A 179 -6.85 7.12 -1.61
N PHE A 180 -6.29 7.39 -0.42
CA PHE A 180 -4.94 6.98 -0.07
C PHE A 180 -4.88 5.59 0.55
N GLU A 181 -6.00 5.04 0.96
CA GLU A 181 -6.06 3.68 1.44
C GLU A 181 -5.76 2.69 0.29
N PHE A 182 -4.80 1.84 0.51
CA PHE A 182 -4.57 0.69 -0.35
C PHE A 182 -5.46 -0.44 0.15
N LYS A 183 -6.72 -0.45 -0.32
CA LYS A 183 -7.63 -1.56 -0.02
C LYS A 183 -6.93 -2.87 -0.38
N GLU A 184 -6.71 -3.69 0.62
CA GLU A 184 -6.37 -5.09 0.36
C GLU A 184 -7.58 -5.71 -0.31
N PRO A 185 -7.40 -6.53 -1.36
CA PRO A 185 -8.49 -7.39 -1.78
C PRO A 185 -8.88 -8.20 -0.53
N SER A 186 -10.08 -7.99 -0.03
CA SER A 186 -10.59 -8.76 1.09
C SER A 186 -10.51 -10.22 0.68
N ARG A 187 -9.57 -10.94 1.28
CA ARG A 187 -9.52 -12.39 1.10
C ARG A 187 -10.69 -12.95 1.91
N ILE A 188 -11.78 -13.15 1.21
CA ILE A 188 -12.93 -13.86 1.74
C ILE A 188 -12.40 -15.22 2.18
N SER A 189 -12.62 -15.62 3.44
CA SER A 189 -12.30 -16.99 3.89
C SER A 189 -13.12 -18.02 3.10
N ASP A 190 -12.71 -19.26 3.09
CA ASP A 190 -13.49 -20.30 2.40
C ASP A 190 -14.88 -20.46 2.97
N THR A 191 -15.04 -20.28 4.27
CA THR A 191 -16.34 -20.28 4.96
C THR A 191 -17.22 -19.15 4.42
N GLN A 192 -16.71 -17.91 4.40
CA GLN A 192 -17.40 -16.76 3.83
C GLN A 192 -17.66 -16.91 2.32
N ALA A 193 -16.76 -17.57 1.59
CA ALA A 193 -16.93 -17.84 0.18
C ALA A 193 -18.05 -18.87 -0.08
N GLN A 194 -18.19 -19.86 0.78
CA GLN A 194 -19.33 -20.81 0.74
C GLN A 194 -20.66 -20.14 1.04
N GLU A 195 -20.71 -19.26 2.05
CA GLU A 195 -21.90 -18.45 2.35
C GLU A 195 -22.29 -17.59 1.15
N LYS A 196 -21.33 -16.88 0.54
CA LYS A 196 -21.56 -16.10 -0.68
C LYS A 196 -22.05 -16.93 -1.86
N ILE A 197 -21.55 -18.16 -2.02
CA ILE A 197 -22.04 -19.07 -3.08
C ILE A 197 -23.52 -19.38 -2.85
N ARG A 198 -23.92 -19.66 -1.59
CA ARG A 198 -25.32 -19.91 -1.22
C ARG A 198 -26.19 -18.68 -1.48
N GLU A 199 -25.75 -17.50 -1.07
CA GLU A 199 -26.49 -16.26 -1.25
C GLU A 199 -26.65 -15.84 -2.73
N LEU A 200 -25.54 -15.87 -3.49
CA LEU A 200 -25.52 -15.36 -4.87
C LEU A 200 -26.16 -16.31 -5.88
N LEU A 201 -26.08 -17.60 -5.63
CA LEU A 201 -26.54 -18.62 -6.59
C LEU A 201 -27.74 -19.41 -6.09
N HIS A 202 -28.18 -19.21 -4.84
CA HIS A 202 -29.23 -19.98 -4.17
C HIS A 202 -29.01 -21.51 -4.23
N LEU A 203 -27.73 -21.92 -4.14
CA LEU A 203 -27.28 -23.30 -4.18
C LEU A 203 -26.72 -23.70 -2.81
N GLU A 204 -27.08 -24.87 -2.32
CA GLU A 204 -26.58 -25.41 -1.05
C GLU A 204 -25.06 -25.66 -1.06
N SER A 205 -24.51 -26.01 -2.23
CA SER A 205 -23.08 -26.28 -2.42
C SER A 205 -22.60 -25.80 -3.78
N GLY A 206 -21.36 -25.29 -3.83
CA GLY A 206 -20.72 -24.89 -5.08
C GLY A 206 -20.50 -26.03 -6.08
N THR A 207 -20.43 -27.28 -5.61
CA THR A 207 -20.28 -28.45 -6.47
C THR A 207 -21.46 -28.69 -7.39
N LYS A 208 -22.66 -28.24 -7.02
CA LYS A 208 -23.85 -28.30 -7.88
C LYS A 208 -23.72 -27.51 -9.18
N LEU A 209 -22.75 -26.59 -9.29
CA LEU A 209 -22.46 -25.92 -10.56
C LEU A 209 -21.95 -26.85 -11.66
N GLN A 210 -21.40 -28.03 -11.30
CA GLN A 210 -20.94 -29.00 -12.28
C GLN A 210 -22.10 -29.67 -13.04
N GLU A 211 -23.28 -29.70 -12.43
CA GLU A 211 -24.49 -30.29 -12.99
C GLU A 211 -25.20 -29.35 -13.98
N LEU A 212 -24.83 -28.05 -13.96
CA LEU A 212 -25.45 -27.07 -14.85
C LEU A 212 -24.92 -27.15 -16.27
N ASP A 213 -25.79 -26.81 -17.23
CA ASP A 213 -25.38 -26.61 -18.62
C ASP A 213 -24.32 -25.49 -18.72
N ARG A 214 -23.57 -25.52 -19.84
CA ARG A 214 -22.45 -24.59 -20.05
C ARG A 214 -22.83 -23.12 -19.89
N VAL A 215 -24.00 -22.71 -20.36
CA VAL A 215 -24.42 -21.30 -20.36
C VAL A 215 -24.73 -20.85 -18.94
N LYS A 216 -25.55 -21.61 -18.21
CA LYS A 216 -25.92 -21.31 -16.81
C LYS A 216 -24.69 -21.37 -15.92
N ARG A 217 -23.83 -22.38 -16.10
CA ARG A 217 -22.58 -22.52 -15.36
C ARG A 217 -21.66 -21.31 -15.54
N ASN A 218 -21.45 -20.85 -16.80
CA ASN A 218 -20.60 -19.70 -17.05
C ASN A 218 -21.18 -18.41 -16.46
N LYS A 219 -22.52 -18.23 -16.51
CA LYS A 219 -23.18 -17.11 -15.86
C LYS A 219 -22.94 -17.13 -14.34
N ALA A 220 -23.13 -18.27 -13.70
CA ALA A 220 -22.88 -18.43 -12.27
C ALA A 220 -21.41 -18.15 -11.91
N LEU A 221 -20.44 -18.65 -12.71
CA LEU A 221 -19.03 -18.37 -12.49
C LEU A 221 -18.69 -16.88 -12.60
N ARG A 222 -19.33 -16.13 -13.50
CA ARG A 222 -19.23 -14.66 -13.58
C ARG A 222 -19.76 -14.00 -12.31
N THR A 223 -20.97 -14.37 -11.91
CA THR A 223 -21.59 -13.86 -10.67
C THR A 223 -20.66 -14.07 -9.46
N LEU A 224 -20.02 -15.23 -9.33
CA LEU A 224 -19.07 -15.48 -8.23
C LEU A 224 -17.80 -14.62 -8.33
N LYS A 225 -17.28 -14.40 -9.56
CA LYS A 225 -16.14 -13.49 -9.77
C LYS A 225 -16.49 -12.05 -9.40
N ASP A 226 -17.65 -11.57 -9.84
CA ASP A 226 -18.14 -10.22 -9.55
C ASP A 226 -18.46 -10.06 -8.05
N GLY A 227 -18.90 -11.13 -7.40
CA GLY A 227 -19.06 -11.23 -5.95
C GLY A 227 -17.74 -11.24 -5.15
N GLY A 228 -16.57 -11.14 -5.82
CA GLY A 228 -15.27 -11.00 -5.18
C GLY A 228 -14.57 -12.31 -4.82
N LEU A 229 -15.06 -13.47 -5.24
CA LEU A 229 -14.37 -14.74 -5.05
C LEU A 229 -13.17 -14.84 -6.00
N SER A 230 -12.04 -15.30 -5.48
CA SER A 230 -10.87 -15.56 -6.34
C SER A 230 -11.07 -16.82 -7.19
N ILE A 231 -10.44 -16.84 -8.36
CA ILE A 231 -10.48 -18.00 -9.29
C ILE A 231 -10.09 -19.30 -8.59
N ARG A 232 -9.09 -19.24 -7.67
CA ARG A 232 -8.66 -20.42 -6.89
C ARG A 232 -9.70 -20.87 -5.87
N GLN A 233 -10.42 -19.94 -5.25
CA GLN A 233 -11.53 -20.27 -4.35
C GLN A 233 -12.70 -20.90 -5.11
N ILE A 234 -13.05 -20.31 -6.26
CA ILE A 234 -14.11 -20.86 -7.12
C ILE A 234 -13.73 -22.28 -7.55
N GLU A 235 -12.50 -22.51 -8.06
CA GLU A 235 -12.01 -23.85 -8.42
C GLU A 235 -12.14 -24.84 -7.25
N ARG A 236 -11.62 -24.47 -6.07
CA ARG A 236 -11.62 -25.34 -4.88
C ARG A 236 -13.02 -25.67 -4.36
N LEU A 237 -13.90 -24.67 -4.33
CA LEU A 237 -15.24 -24.79 -3.76
C LEU A 237 -16.27 -25.36 -4.76
N THR A 238 -16.02 -25.28 -6.04
CA THR A 238 -16.94 -25.78 -7.08
C THR A 238 -16.43 -27.05 -7.78
N GLY A 239 -15.14 -27.36 -7.69
CA GLY A 239 -14.49 -28.44 -8.44
C GLY A 239 -14.34 -28.14 -9.93
N ILE A 240 -14.71 -26.94 -10.41
CA ILE A 240 -14.57 -26.55 -11.81
C ILE A 240 -13.15 -26.06 -12.06
N THR A 241 -12.49 -26.62 -13.05
CA THR A 241 -11.09 -26.31 -13.34
C THR A 241 -10.83 -24.84 -13.59
N ARG A 242 -9.69 -24.35 -13.13
CA ARG A 242 -9.23 -22.96 -13.25
C ARG A 242 -9.34 -22.42 -14.67
N GLY A 243 -9.02 -23.24 -15.68
CA GLY A 243 -9.12 -22.85 -17.09
C GLY A 243 -10.53 -22.51 -17.52
N VAL A 244 -11.54 -23.23 -17.01
CA VAL A 244 -12.96 -22.95 -17.27
C VAL A 244 -13.40 -21.70 -16.54
N VAL A 245 -13.04 -21.58 -15.25
CA VAL A 245 -13.36 -20.39 -14.44
C VAL A 245 -12.77 -19.11 -15.05
N MET A 246 -11.58 -19.16 -15.60
CA MET A 246 -10.94 -18.00 -16.24
C MET A 246 -11.66 -17.55 -17.52
N LYS A 247 -12.18 -18.50 -18.30
CA LYS A 247 -12.83 -18.24 -19.59
C LYS A 247 -14.33 -17.89 -19.44
N ALA A 248 -14.91 -18.20 -18.33
CA ALA A 248 -16.28 -17.80 -17.99
C ALA A 248 -16.32 -16.33 -17.60
#